data_1ad259a2208adb29fe7437176c530924
#
_entry.id   1ad259a2208adb29fe7437176c530924
#
_cell.length_a   1.000
_cell.length_b   1.000
_cell.length_c   1.000
_cell.angle_alpha   90.00
_cell.angle_beta   90.00
_cell.angle_gamma   90.00
#
_symmetry.space_group_name_H-M   'P 1'
#
loop_
_entity.id
_entity.type
_entity.pdbx_description
1 polymer ?
#
loop_
_entity_poly.entity_id
_entity_poly.type
_entity_poly.pdbx_seq_one_letter_code
_entity_poly.pdbx_strand_id
1 'polypeptide(L)'
;MRRCGAAALAAIGALTGAWTACADRPEPVPLYGAYDTYLDHARQTFEGRPDPSDPSTQAASFTTTCTAQGCVAHWLRVAELSDNPNAPALFDYRWNGDRWESSADYPFHCGAGGTVTAARSDLLIPNGDGSFWGERTFTVGAPGCPGDGPGTYWLPFTLTPTS
;
A
#
# COMPACT_ATOMS: atom_id res chain seq x y z
N MET A 1 5.96 2.20 25.21
CA MET A 1 7.18 2.20 26.05
C MET A 1 7.58 0.76 26.34
N ARG A 2 8.51 0.21 25.59
CA ARG A 2 9.09 -1.12 25.85
C ARG A 2 10.45 -0.92 26.48
N ARG A 3 10.60 -1.32 27.75
CA ARG A 3 11.87 -1.29 28.46
C ARG A 3 12.68 -2.51 28.06
N CYS A 4 13.84 -2.31 27.42
CA CYS A 4 14.86 -3.33 27.28
C CYS A 4 15.48 -3.53 28.65
N GLY A 5 15.20 -4.68 29.30
CA GLY A 5 15.79 -5.03 30.61
C GLY A 5 17.25 -5.43 30.45
N ALA A 6 18.13 -4.75 31.16
CA ALA A 6 19.53 -5.15 31.29
C ALA A 6 19.63 -6.25 32.34
N ALA A 7 20.03 -7.45 31.96
CA ALA A 7 20.49 -8.49 32.91
C ALA A 7 21.96 -8.27 33.18
N ALA A 8 22.28 -7.88 34.43
CA ALA A 8 23.65 -7.79 34.92
C ALA A 8 24.15 -9.19 35.28
N LEU A 9 25.13 -9.72 34.56
CA LEU A 9 25.97 -10.84 34.96
C LEU A 9 27.40 -10.33 35.04
N ALA A 10 27.92 -10.28 36.26
CA ALA A 10 29.32 -9.95 36.54
C ALA A 10 30.20 -11.13 36.13
N ALA A 11 31.00 -10.96 35.08
CA ALA A 11 32.17 -11.78 34.78
C ALA A 11 33.24 -10.88 34.19
N ILE A 12 34.39 -10.85 34.86
CA ILE A 12 35.57 -10.08 34.48
C ILE A 12 36.21 -10.74 33.28
N GLY A 13 36.06 -10.10 32.12
CA GLY A 13 36.68 -10.45 30.86
C GLY A 13 36.42 -9.32 29.88
N ALA A 14 37.49 -8.72 29.31
CA ALA A 14 37.41 -7.66 28.33
C ALA A 14 36.65 -8.14 27.08
N LEU A 15 35.34 -7.95 27.06
CA LEU A 15 34.47 -8.11 25.89
C LEU A 15 34.11 -6.71 25.42
N THR A 16 34.64 -6.34 24.26
CA THR A 16 34.14 -5.22 23.49
C THR A 16 32.65 -5.48 23.19
N GLY A 17 31.80 -4.92 24.05
CA GLY A 17 30.36 -5.02 23.88
C GLY A 17 29.93 -4.37 22.58
N ALA A 18 29.55 -5.18 21.59
CA ALA A 18 28.81 -4.71 20.45
C ALA A 18 27.43 -4.27 21.00
N TRP A 19 27.27 -2.96 21.17
CA TRP A 19 25.99 -2.35 21.43
C TRP A 19 25.16 -2.54 20.14
N THR A 20 24.30 -3.55 20.11
CA THR A 20 23.25 -3.62 19.09
C THR A 20 22.31 -2.46 19.38
N ALA A 21 22.52 -1.34 18.67
CA ALA A 21 21.55 -0.27 18.62
C ALA A 21 20.25 -0.90 18.09
N CYS A 22 19.23 -1.00 18.93
CA CYS A 22 17.87 -1.20 18.44
C CYS A 22 17.57 0.03 17.58
N ALA A 23 17.65 -0.11 16.26
CA ALA A 23 17.22 0.94 15.37
C ALA A 23 15.72 1.15 15.65
N ASP A 24 15.37 2.32 16.21
CA ASP A 24 13.98 2.73 16.35
C ASP A 24 13.40 2.76 14.93
N ARG A 25 12.58 1.74 14.61
CA ARG A 25 11.83 1.77 13.37
C ARG A 25 10.81 2.91 13.50
N PRO A 26 10.76 3.86 12.55
CA PRO A 26 9.80 4.95 12.60
C PRO A 26 8.39 4.40 12.82
N GLU A 27 7.66 5.04 13.73
CA GLU A 27 6.25 4.69 13.95
C GLU A 27 5.46 4.92 12.64
N PRO A 28 4.56 3.99 12.28
CA PRO A 28 3.78 4.14 11.06
C PRO A 28 2.84 5.34 11.17
N VAL A 29 2.79 6.13 10.11
CA VAL A 29 1.71 7.10 9.95
C VAL A 29 0.41 6.31 9.76
N PRO A 30 -0.60 6.50 10.62
CA PRO A 30 -1.83 5.71 10.55
C PRO A 30 -2.53 5.82 9.21
N LEU A 31 -2.83 4.68 8.58
CA LEU A 31 -3.72 4.58 7.42
C LEU A 31 -5.04 4.01 7.96
N TYR A 32 -5.96 4.90 8.39
CA TYR A 32 -7.17 4.54 9.10
C TYR A 32 -8.30 5.51 8.81
N GLY A 33 -9.52 5.00 8.64
CA GLY A 33 -10.72 5.80 8.36
C GLY A 33 -11.09 5.83 6.89
N ALA A 34 -11.93 6.79 6.54
CA ALA A 34 -12.42 6.97 5.18
C ALA A 34 -11.58 7.97 4.40
N TYR A 35 -11.41 7.69 3.10
CA TYR A 35 -10.63 8.51 2.17
C TYR A 35 -11.34 8.61 0.83
N ASP A 36 -11.15 9.74 0.16
CA ASP A 36 -11.32 9.86 -1.27
C ASP A 36 -10.01 9.51 -1.98
N THR A 37 -10.07 8.53 -2.88
CA THR A 37 -8.94 8.13 -3.73
C THR A 37 -9.09 8.78 -5.09
N TYR A 38 -8.29 9.78 -5.39
CA TYR A 38 -8.22 10.38 -6.72
C TYR A 38 -7.18 9.63 -7.55
N LEU A 39 -7.64 8.97 -8.62
CA LEU A 39 -6.82 8.25 -9.59
C LEU A 39 -6.52 9.19 -10.76
N ASP A 40 -5.26 9.59 -10.91
CA ASP A 40 -4.81 10.53 -11.94
C ASP A 40 -4.49 9.79 -13.25
N HIS A 41 -5.53 9.29 -13.89
CA HIS A 41 -5.41 8.62 -15.18
C HIS A 41 -4.88 9.52 -16.31
N ALA A 42 -4.95 10.86 -16.15
CA ALA A 42 -4.34 11.78 -17.11
C ALA A 42 -2.81 11.64 -17.18
N ARG A 43 -2.20 11.11 -16.12
CA ARG A 43 -0.76 10.85 -16.03
C ARG A 43 -0.42 9.37 -16.13
N GLN A 44 -1.38 8.51 -16.41
CA GLN A 44 -1.16 7.08 -16.60
C GLN A 44 -0.15 6.82 -17.71
N THR A 45 0.64 5.77 -17.55
CA THR A 45 1.54 5.28 -18.59
C THR A 45 1.38 3.77 -18.80
N PHE A 46 1.66 3.32 -20.02
CA PHE A 46 1.85 1.91 -20.36
C PHE A 46 3.28 1.72 -20.90
N GLU A 47 4.07 0.83 -20.28
CA GLU A 47 5.49 0.62 -20.62
C GLU A 47 6.28 1.95 -20.66
N GLY A 48 5.99 2.88 -19.72
CA GLY A 48 6.62 4.19 -19.64
C GLY A 48 6.19 5.19 -20.71
N ARG A 49 5.26 4.84 -21.60
CA ARG A 49 4.69 5.74 -22.60
C ARG A 49 3.37 6.31 -22.10
N PRO A 50 3.05 7.59 -22.37
CA PRO A 50 1.77 8.16 -21.99
C PRO A 50 0.58 7.33 -22.53
N ASP A 51 -0.35 7.01 -21.63
CA ASP A 51 -1.58 6.26 -21.92
C ASP A 51 -2.74 6.90 -21.11
N PRO A 52 -3.05 8.19 -21.39
CA PRO A 52 -3.97 8.95 -20.55
C PRO A 52 -5.42 8.57 -20.77
N SER A 53 -6.21 8.61 -19.69
CA SER A 53 -7.67 8.56 -19.70
C SER A 53 -8.26 9.53 -18.69
N ASP A 54 -9.59 9.60 -18.59
CA ASP A 54 -10.25 10.51 -17.67
C ASP A 54 -9.96 10.14 -16.21
N PRO A 55 -9.55 11.11 -15.38
CA PRO A 55 -9.38 10.89 -13.96
C PRO A 55 -10.66 10.43 -13.26
N SER A 56 -10.52 9.70 -12.18
CA SER A 56 -11.66 9.22 -11.40
C SER A 56 -11.42 9.34 -9.90
N THR A 57 -12.51 9.45 -9.13
CA THR A 57 -12.46 9.43 -7.67
C THR A 57 -13.31 8.28 -7.15
N GLN A 58 -12.80 7.55 -6.19
CA GLN A 58 -13.50 6.47 -5.51
C GLN A 58 -13.32 6.55 -4.00
N ALA A 59 -14.35 6.19 -3.25
CA ALA A 59 -14.27 6.10 -1.80
C ALA A 59 -13.51 4.83 -1.38
N ALA A 60 -12.65 4.99 -0.37
CA ALA A 60 -11.92 3.90 0.27
C ALA A 60 -12.05 4.00 1.78
N SER A 61 -11.95 2.88 2.48
CA SER A 61 -11.87 2.84 3.94
C SER A 61 -10.75 1.92 4.36
N PHE A 62 -10.06 2.29 5.43
CA PHE A 62 -8.95 1.51 5.97
C PHE A 62 -9.12 1.26 7.46
N THR A 63 -8.71 0.08 7.90
CA THR A 63 -8.49 -0.24 9.31
C THR A 63 -7.06 -0.73 9.50
N THR A 64 -6.37 -0.24 10.53
CA THR A 64 -4.96 -0.61 10.78
C THR A 64 -4.84 -1.41 12.07
N THR A 65 -4.13 -2.52 11.99
CA THR A 65 -3.74 -3.35 13.14
C THR A 65 -2.23 -3.42 13.25
N CYS A 66 -1.70 -3.14 14.44
CA CYS A 66 -0.26 -3.21 14.70
C CYS A 66 0.06 -4.30 15.72
N THR A 67 1.07 -5.11 15.45
CA THR A 67 1.59 -6.17 16.29
C THR A 67 3.11 -6.03 16.47
N ALA A 68 3.73 -6.96 17.18
CA ALA A 68 5.20 -7.02 17.27
C ALA A 68 5.88 -7.26 15.91
N GLN A 69 5.16 -7.82 14.95
CA GLN A 69 5.64 -8.12 13.60
C GLN A 69 5.51 -6.93 12.64
N GLY A 70 4.81 -5.87 13.05
CA GLY A 70 4.59 -4.67 12.26
C GLY A 70 3.11 -4.29 12.16
N CYS A 71 2.83 -3.27 11.36
CA CYS A 71 1.49 -2.77 11.12
C CYS A 71 0.98 -3.18 9.74
N VAL A 72 -0.30 -3.52 9.70
CA VAL A 72 -1.04 -3.86 8.48
C VAL A 72 -2.29 -3.01 8.41
N ALA A 73 -2.47 -2.29 7.32
CA ALA A 73 -3.71 -1.58 7.00
C ALA A 73 -4.51 -2.41 6.00
N HIS A 74 -5.77 -2.63 6.31
CA HIS A 74 -6.71 -3.40 5.50
C HIS A 74 -7.59 -2.42 4.73
N TRP A 75 -7.50 -2.46 3.40
CA TRP A 75 -8.39 -1.68 2.55
C TRP A 75 -9.73 -2.38 2.39
N LEU A 76 -10.81 -1.64 2.63
CA LEU A 76 -12.19 -2.12 2.55
C LEU A 76 -12.96 -1.26 1.54
N ARG A 77 -13.89 -1.87 0.79
CA ARG A 77 -14.85 -1.13 -0.03
C ARG A 77 -15.92 -0.51 0.85
N VAL A 78 -16.14 0.79 0.71
CA VAL A 78 -17.15 1.52 1.50
C VAL A 78 -18.56 0.99 1.23
N ALA A 79 -18.91 0.71 -0.03
CA ALA A 79 -20.21 0.16 -0.39
C ALA A 79 -20.45 -1.23 0.24
N GLU A 80 -19.43 -2.11 0.22
CA GLU A 80 -19.54 -3.45 0.83
C GLU A 80 -19.64 -3.38 2.36
N LEU A 81 -18.98 -2.40 2.99
CA LEU A 81 -19.10 -2.18 4.44
C LEU A 81 -20.48 -1.69 4.86
N SER A 82 -21.16 -0.93 4.01
CA SER A 82 -22.55 -0.50 4.27
C SER A 82 -23.52 -1.68 4.33
N ASP A 83 -23.29 -2.67 3.48
CA ASP A 83 -24.14 -3.86 3.37
C ASP A 83 -23.67 -5.00 4.29
N ASN A 84 -22.37 -5.09 4.54
CA ASN A 84 -21.76 -6.10 5.40
C ASN A 84 -20.56 -5.50 6.18
N PRO A 85 -20.74 -5.12 7.46
CA PRO A 85 -19.67 -4.56 8.28
C PRO A 85 -18.46 -5.49 8.48
N ASN A 86 -18.60 -6.78 8.18
CA ASN A 86 -17.54 -7.78 8.25
C ASN A 86 -16.98 -8.14 6.86
N ALA A 87 -17.19 -7.29 5.86
CA ALA A 87 -16.65 -7.52 4.52
C ALA A 87 -15.14 -7.80 4.59
N PRO A 88 -14.64 -8.78 3.84
CA PRO A 88 -13.21 -9.08 3.83
C PRO A 88 -12.43 -7.92 3.24
N ALA A 89 -11.20 -7.73 3.73
CA ALA A 89 -10.26 -6.78 3.14
C ALA A 89 -9.98 -7.15 1.68
N LEU A 90 -9.93 -6.12 0.81
CA LEU A 90 -9.56 -6.31 -0.59
C LEU A 90 -8.06 -6.39 -0.75
N PHE A 91 -7.33 -5.53 -0.01
CA PHE A 91 -5.87 -5.46 -0.03
C PHE A 91 -5.34 -5.15 1.35
N ASP A 92 -4.18 -5.73 1.64
CA ASP A 92 -3.39 -5.47 2.82
C ASP A 92 -2.19 -4.59 2.44
N TYR A 93 -2.05 -3.47 3.15
CA TYR A 93 -0.87 -2.62 3.05
C TYR A 93 0.00 -2.82 4.28
N ARG A 94 1.30 -3.03 4.09
CA ARG A 94 2.27 -3.24 5.17
C ARG A 94 3.19 -2.04 5.29
N TRP A 95 3.39 -1.57 6.52
CA TRP A 95 4.33 -0.49 6.80
C TRP A 95 5.76 -1.02 6.75
N ASN A 96 6.61 -0.42 5.90
CA ASN A 96 8.02 -0.82 5.76
C ASN A 96 9.01 0.10 6.48
N GLY A 97 8.54 1.19 7.12
CA GLY A 97 9.36 2.14 7.87
C GLY A 97 9.20 3.59 7.42
N ASP A 98 8.83 3.82 6.16
CA ASP A 98 8.61 5.16 5.60
C ASP A 98 7.33 5.26 4.75
N ARG A 99 6.76 4.14 4.33
CA ARG A 99 5.57 4.07 3.47
C ARG A 99 4.78 2.78 3.69
N TRP A 100 3.56 2.77 3.17
CA TRP A 100 2.72 1.59 3.08
C TRP A 100 2.88 0.93 1.72
N GLU A 101 3.00 -0.38 1.68
CA GLU A 101 3.14 -1.17 0.46
C GLU A 101 2.12 -2.30 0.42
N SER A 102 1.54 -2.54 -0.76
CA SER A 102 0.63 -3.65 -1.04
C SER A 102 1.01 -4.36 -2.32
N SER A 103 0.81 -5.67 -2.37
CA SER A 103 0.99 -6.45 -3.59
C SER A 103 0.00 -7.62 -3.59
N ALA A 104 -0.75 -7.79 -4.69
CA ALA A 104 -1.72 -8.87 -4.85
C ALA A 104 -2.06 -9.09 -6.33
N ASP A 105 -2.62 -10.25 -6.64
CA ASP A 105 -3.26 -10.48 -7.93
C ASP A 105 -4.55 -9.67 -8.04
N TYR A 106 -4.81 -9.15 -9.24
CA TYR A 106 -5.94 -8.27 -9.52
C TYR A 106 -6.60 -8.61 -10.86
N PRO A 107 -7.94 -8.70 -10.91
CA PRO A 107 -8.67 -8.85 -12.18
C PRO A 107 -8.64 -7.53 -12.95
N PHE A 108 -7.71 -7.41 -13.89
CA PHE A 108 -7.49 -6.22 -14.70
C PHE A 108 -8.40 -6.21 -15.92
N HIS A 109 -9.17 -5.12 -16.10
CA HIS A 109 -10.04 -4.93 -17.24
C HIS A 109 -9.28 -4.26 -18.39
N CYS A 110 -9.18 -4.95 -19.52
CA CYS A 110 -8.48 -4.45 -20.69
C CYS A 110 -9.31 -3.41 -21.46
N GLY A 111 -8.66 -2.39 -22.02
CA GLY A 111 -9.32 -1.32 -22.77
C GLY A 111 -10.11 -1.80 -23.98
N ALA A 112 -9.61 -2.81 -24.71
CA ALA A 112 -10.31 -3.46 -25.81
C ALA A 112 -11.36 -4.50 -25.39
N GLY A 113 -11.62 -4.64 -24.08
CA GLY A 113 -12.54 -5.60 -23.48
C GLY A 113 -11.86 -6.87 -22.98
N GLY A 114 -12.58 -7.59 -22.12
CA GLY A 114 -12.07 -8.77 -21.43
C GLY A 114 -11.38 -8.43 -20.09
N THR A 115 -11.02 -9.49 -19.36
CA THR A 115 -10.36 -9.39 -18.08
C THR A 115 -9.20 -10.37 -18.03
N VAL A 116 -8.05 -9.92 -17.52
CA VAL A 116 -6.85 -10.72 -17.31
C VAL A 116 -6.42 -10.62 -15.85
N THR A 117 -5.62 -11.56 -15.38
CA THR A 117 -4.97 -11.41 -14.07
C THR A 117 -3.71 -10.59 -14.23
N ALA A 118 -3.60 -9.50 -13.45
CA ALA A 118 -2.40 -8.68 -13.36
C ALA A 118 -1.83 -8.77 -11.94
N ALA A 119 -0.52 -8.71 -11.81
CA ALA A 119 0.10 -8.42 -10.52
C ALA A 119 -0.05 -6.93 -10.25
N ARG A 120 -0.80 -6.57 -9.19
CA ARG A 120 -0.95 -5.19 -8.74
C ARG A 120 0.02 -4.92 -7.60
N SER A 121 0.69 -3.78 -7.65
CA SER A 121 1.50 -3.25 -6.55
C SER A 121 1.15 -1.79 -6.31
N ASP A 122 0.92 -1.44 -5.06
CA ASP A 122 0.65 -0.07 -4.63
C ASP A 122 1.71 0.35 -3.60
N LEU A 123 2.11 1.61 -3.64
CA LEU A 123 2.80 2.26 -2.53
C LEU A 123 2.04 3.53 -2.13
N LEU A 124 2.13 3.90 -0.85
CA LEU A 124 1.50 5.09 -0.27
C LEU A 124 2.51 5.80 0.64
N ILE A 125 2.85 7.02 0.29
CA ILE A 125 3.78 7.88 1.03
C ILE A 125 2.98 8.95 1.77
N PRO A 126 3.12 9.06 3.11
CA PRO A 126 2.45 10.09 3.88
C PRO A 126 2.91 11.50 3.50
N ASN A 127 1.96 12.44 3.32
CA ASN A 127 2.27 13.85 3.06
C ASN A 127 2.41 14.70 4.34
N GLY A 128 2.15 14.12 5.52
CA GLY A 128 2.25 14.81 6.82
C GLY A 128 0.97 15.55 7.25
N ASP A 129 -0.02 15.69 6.41
CA ASP A 129 -1.34 16.31 6.67
C ASP A 129 -2.48 15.29 6.80
N GLY A 130 -2.14 14.01 6.90
CA GLY A 130 -3.08 12.89 6.91
C GLY A 130 -3.44 12.36 5.53
N SER A 131 -3.07 13.07 4.47
CA SER A 131 -3.17 12.57 3.09
C SER A 131 -1.96 11.72 2.70
N PHE A 132 -2.11 10.97 1.61
CA PHE A 132 -1.05 10.14 1.05
C PHE A 132 -0.94 10.38 -0.45
N TRP A 133 0.29 10.46 -0.93
CA TRP A 133 0.58 10.29 -2.35
C TRP A 133 0.87 8.82 -2.63
N GLY A 134 0.40 8.31 -3.76
CA GLY A 134 0.53 6.90 -4.10
C GLY A 134 0.90 6.65 -5.56
N GLU A 135 1.51 5.51 -5.77
CA GLU A 135 1.72 4.91 -7.08
C GLU A 135 1.10 3.53 -7.12
N ARG A 136 0.50 3.21 -8.23
CA ARG A 136 -0.04 1.88 -8.53
C ARG A 136 0.54 1.37 -9.82
N THR A 137 0.97 0.12 -9.80
CA THR A 137 1.34 -0.60 -11.02
C THR A 137 0.45 -1.82 -11.21
N PHE A 138 0.16 -2.12 -12.48
CA PHE A 138 -0.45 -3.39 -12.89
C PHE A 138 0.48 -4.03 -13.91
N THR A 139 1.07 -5.16 -13.57
CA THR A 139 1.88 -5.94 -14.51
C THR A 139 1.03 -7.07 -15.07
N VAL A 140 0.71 -6.94 -16.35
CA VAL A 140 -0.06 -7.93 -17.13
C VAL A 140 0.92 -8.87 -17.80
N GLY A 141 0.81 -10.16 -17.48
CA GLY A 141 1.63 -11.21 -18.11
C GLY A 141 1.13 -11.62 -19.50
N ALA A 142 1.90 -12.44 -20.21
CA ALA A 142 1.44 -13.01 -21.48
C ALA A 142 0.22 -13.95 -21.28
N PRO A 143 -0.75 -13.95 -22.20
CA PRO A 143 -0.77 -13.30 -23.53
C PRO A 143 -1.07 -11.81 -23.52
N GLY A 144 -1.40 -11.21 -22.37
CA GLY A 144 -1.69 -9.79 -22.25
C GLY A 144 -3.11 -9.40 -22.59
N CYS A 145 -3.35 -8.09 -22.61
CA CYS A 145 -4.62 -7.52 -23.06
C CYS A 145 -4.73 -7.59 -24.58
N PRO A 146 -5.92 -7.87 -25.14
CA PRO A 146 -6.16 -7.76 -26.58
C PRO A 146 -5.81 -6.36 -27.09
N GLY A 147 -4.93 -6.29 -28.08
CA GLY A 147 -4.46 -5.03 -28.68
C GLY A 147 -3.20 -4.44 -28.03
N ASP A 148 -3.05 -4.53 -26.70
CA ASP A 148 -1.93 -3.91 -25.97
C ASP A 148 -0.81 -4.93 -25.69
N GLY A 149 -1.16 -6.22 -25.56
CA GLY A 149 -0.21 -7.27 -25.17
C GLY A 149 0.12 -7.25 -23.68
N PRO A 150 1.19 -7.98 -23.28
CA PRO A 150 1.70 -7.92 -21.92
C PRO A 150 2.46 -6.62 -21.67
N GLY A 151 2.47 -6.13 -20.43
CA GLY A 151 3.19 -4.91 -20.07
C GLY A 151 2.80 -4.39 -18.69
N THR A 152 3.38 -3.25 -18.32
CA THR A 152 3.15 -2.61 -17.02
C THR A 152 2.48 -1.25 -17.20
N TYR A 153 1.31 -1.11 -16.61
CA TYR A 153 0.63 0.17 -16.40
C TYR A 153 1.14 0.79 -15.11
N TRP A 154 1.39 2.08 -15.13
CA TRP A 154 1.69 2.90 -13.95
C TRP A 154 0.66 4.00 -13.81
N LEU A 155 0.14 4.22 -12.61
CA LEU A 155 -0.92 5.16 -12.30
C LEU A 155 -0.63 5.85 -10.98
N PRO A 156 -0.39 7.18 -10.97
CA PRO A 156 -0.29 7.94 -9.73
C PRO A 156 -1.69 8.20 -9.15
N PHE A 157 -1.77 8.30 -7.82
CA PHE A 157 -3.02 8.59 -7.14
C PHE A 157 -2.79 9.31 -5.81
N THR A 158 -3.84 9.86 -5.22
CA THR A 158 -3.80 10.45 -3.89
C THR A 158 -4.92 9.89 -3.03
N LEU A 159 -4.66 9.76 -1.73
CA LEU A 159 -5.68 9.52 -0.71
C LEU A 159 -5.86 10.79 0.11
N THR A 160 -7.07 11.33 0.16
CA THR A 160 -7.42 12.48 0.99
C THR A 160 -8.44 12.05 2.04
N PRO A 161 -8.20 12.29 3.35
CA PRO A 161 -9.16 11.93 4.38
C PRO A 161 -10.50 12.61 4.12
N THR A 162 -11.60 11.86 4.24
CA THR A 162 -12.95 12.44 4.27
C THR A 162 -13.30 12.81 5.71
N SER A 163 -13.80 14.03 5.91
CA SER A 163 -14.25 14.55 7.20
C SER A 163 -15.54 13.89 7.69
#